data_40c8fb1f720b509e5356e8a2f1f8b4fd
#
_entry.id   40c8fb1f720b509e5356e8a2f1f8b4fd
#
_cell.length_a   1.000
_cell.length_b   1.000
_cell.length_c   1.000
_cell.angle_alpha   90.00
_cell.angle_beta   90.00
_cell.angle_gamma   90.00
#
_symmetry.space_group_name_H-M   'P 1'
#
loop_
_entity.id
_entity.type
_entity.pdbx_description
1 polymer ?
#
loop_
_entity_poly.entity_id
_entity_poly.type
_entity_poly.pdbx_seq_one_letter_code
_entity_poly.pdbx_strand_id
1 'polypeptide(L)'
;MSSNLTDALKKALNTAAGTGGDFLPTPLAKEFIGIVNDLNFLRQAFKTVQMETKTRDYPKILGGTKVYYQPVEGAEGVTTGFNTGTIRLEAKKFMARMNATEEVLEDAQSDMQTIIKDHFATTLAAAEEEAMIVGNTAHTPVTVTEASASSSTWFNKDHRLIFNGLLTLAGDISGSLENDTRAANRVDAAGGDMSTAIARQAMFNLGKYGRVMNDLILILNPWSANQLMDDAKLVTLEKYGPKATIFTGEFGKLYGKVSVINSAYCTDGYGVMTHRGNPMIGDRRQVRIKQADWIQDDTKMYVITERMDFTVQYKSALCQIYSLDTPSTMS
;
A
#
# COMPACT_ATOMS: atom_id res chain seq x y z
N MET A 1 -31.69 24.36 63.32
CA MET A 1 -31.72 25.17 62.09
C MET A 1 -30.43 25.14 61.28
N SER A 2 -29.37 24.52 61.79
CA SER A 2 -28.04 24.47 61.04
C SER A 2 -27.89 23.29 60.09
N SER A 3 -28.66 22.20 60.20
CA SER A 3 -28.56 21.02 59.34
C SER A 3 -29.13 21.22 57.93
N ASN A 4 -30.15 22.06 57.79
CA ASN A 4 -30.78 22.28 56.49
C ASN A 4 -29.96 23.16 55.53
N LEU A 5 -29.10 24.04 56.07
CA LEU A 5 -28.22 24.89 55.25
C LEU A 5 -27.02 24.12 54.66
N THR A 6 -26.49 23.16 55.44
CA THR A 6 -25.40 22.30 54.97
C THR A 6 -25.88 21.30 53.94
N ASP A 7 -27.11 20.79 54.06
CA ASP A 7 -27.69 19.88 53.05
C ASP A 7 -28.12 20.63 51.78
N ALA A 8 -28.58 21.89 51.90
CA ALA A 8 -28.86 22.73 50.73
C ALA A 8 -27.59 23.13 50.01
N LEU A 9 -26.48 23.42 50.72
CA LEU A 9 -25.18 23.70 50.13
C LEU A 9 -24.51 22.46 49.48
N LYS A 10 -24.70 21.31 50.08
CA LYS A 10 -24.26 20.04 49.49
C LYS A 10 -25.04 19.66 48.24
N LYS A 11 -26.29 20.08 48.14
CA LYS A 11 -27.13 19.88 46.95
C LYS A 11 -26.87 20.89 45.84
N ALA A 12 -26.28 22.06 46.18
CA ALA A 12 -26.04 23.16 45.22
C ALA A 12 -24.75 22.99 44.38
N LEU A 13 -23.83 22.12 44.81
CA LEU A 13 -22.60 21.85 44.10
C LEU A 13 -22.45 20.33 43.89
N ASN A 14 -22.91 19.88 42.76
CA ASN A 14 -22.80 18.48 42.32
C ASN A 14 -21.95 18.42 41.04
N THR A 15 -21.34 17.29 40.78
CA THR A 15 -20.55 17.01 39.56
C THR A 15 -21.38 16.88 38.29
N ALA A 16 -22.73 16.97 38.39
CA ALA A 16 -23.62 16.94 37.24
C ALA A 16 -23.66 18.30 36.51
N ALA A 17 -23.76 18.24 35.18
CA ALA A 17 -23.89 19.43 34.34
C ALA A 17 -25.10 20.30 34.80
N GLY A 18 -24.91 21.62 34.90
CA GLY A 18 -25.92 22.56 35.37
C GLY A 18 -25.99 22.76 36.90
N THR A 19 -25.17 22.04 37.70
CA THR A 19 -25.10 22.16 39.16
C THR A 19 -23.69 22.38 39.71
N GLY A 20 -22.81 23.01 38.92
CA GLY A 20 -21.42 23.32 39.28
C GLY A 20 -20.36 22.40 38.67
N GLY A 21 -20.76 21.30 37.94
CA GLY A 21 -19.84 20.43 37.23
C GLY A 21 -19.14 21.14 36.06
N ASP A 22 -19.76 22.21 35.53
CA ASP A 22 -19.20 22.97 34.41
C ASP A 22 -17.96 23.81 34.82
N PHE A 23 -17.72 24.01 36.12
CA PHE A 23 -16.53 24.69 36.64
C PHE A 23 -15.36 23.71 36.96
N LEU A 24 -15.56 22.39 36.80
CA LEU A 24 -14.49 21.44 37.00
C LEU A 24 -13.70 21.35 35.67
N PRO A 25 -12.43 21.80 35.63
CA PRO A 25 -11.62 21.60 34.44
C PRO A 25 -11.47 20.09 34.23
N THR A 26 -11.97 19.60 33.11
CA THR A 26 -11.65 18.24 32.66
C THR A 26 -10.15 18.19 32.38
N PRO A 27 -9.36 17.38 33.10
CA PRO A 27 -7.94 17.23 32.78
C PRO A 27 -7.84 16.65 31.39
N LEU A 28 -7.48 17.49 30.43
CA LEU A 28 -7.09 17.00 29.09
C LEU A 28 -5.82 16.20 29.24
N ALA A 29 -5.84 14.97 28.69
CA ALA A 29 -4.63 14.18 28.62
C ALA A 29 -3.59 14.96 27.82
N LYS A 30 -2.41 15.16 28.41
CA LYS A 30 -1.30 15.84 27.72
C LYS A 30 -0.72 14.97 26.59
N GLU A 31 -1.04 13.69 26.57
CA GLU A 31 -0.59 12.74 25.58
C GLU A 31 -1.63 12.65 24.45
N PHE A 32 -1.19 12.98 23.26
CA PHE A 32 -1.98 12.77 22.04
C PHE A 32 -1.83 11.31 21.61
N ILE A 33 -2.94 10.58 21.55
CA ILE A 33 -2.97 9.22 21.03
C ILE A 33 -3.16 9.31 19.53
N GLY A 34 -2.05 9.21 18.80
CA GLY A 34 -2.07 9.17 17.33
C GLY A 34 -2.54 7.80 16.83
N ILE A 35 -3.20 7.80 15.69
CA ILE A 35 -3.45 6.57 14.93
C ILE A 35 -2.12 6.12 14.35
N VAL A 36 -1.69 4.92 14.68
CA VAL A 36 -0.50 4.31 14.07
C VAL A 36 -0.90 3.85 12.67
N ASN A 37 -0.47 4.58 11.69
CA ASN A 37 -0.59 4.15 10.30
C ASN A 37 0.58 3.25 9.93
N ASP A 38 0.35 2.32 9.01
CA ASP A 38 1.42 1.49 8.47
C ASP A 38 2.47 2.36 7.78
N LEU A 39 3.73 2.02 8.01
CA LEU A 39 4.84 2.65 7.29
C LEU A 39 4.84 2.15 5.85
N ASN A 40 5.21 3.01 4.92
CA ASN A 40 5.32 2.65 3.51
C ASN A 40 6.54 1.74 3.26
N PHE A 41 6.36 0.42 3.44
CA PHE A 41 7.39 -0.59 3.21
C PHE A 41 7.75 -0.75 1.74
N LEU A 42 6.84 -0.40 0.82
CA LEU A 42 7.04 -0.60 -0.61
C LEU A 42 8.09 0.35 -1.19
N ARG A 43 8.20 1.58 -0.66
CA ARG A 43 9.30 2.50 -1.05
C ARG A 43 10.68 1.95 -0.71
N GLN A 44 10.80 1.19 0.38
CA GLN A 44 12.07 0.55 0.77
C GLN A 44 12.37 -0.69 -0.08
N ALA A 45 11.31 -1.38 -0.52
CA ALA A 45 11.43 -2.62 -1.27
C ALA A 45 11.69 -2.41 -2.76
N PHE A 46 11.19 -1.31 -3.35
CA PHE A 46 11.20 -1.08 -4.79
C PHE A 46 12.22 -0.03 -5.22
N LYS A 47 12.52 -0.04 -6.52
CA LYS A 47 13.47 0.91 -7.10
C LYS A 47 12.84 2.29 -7.27
N THR A 48 13.39 3.29 -6.60
CA THR A 48 13.00 4.70 -6.79
C THR A 48 13.91 5.37 -7.81
N VAL A 49 13.32 6.17 -8.71
CA VAL A 49 14.00 6.91 -9.76
C VAL A 49 13.57 8.36 -9.74
N GLN A 50 14.54 9.29 -9.72
CA GLN A 50 14.27 10.72 -9.79
C GLN A 50 13.89 11.12 -11.22
N MET A 51 12.82 11.90 -11.37
CA MET A 51 12.32 12.42 -12.63
C MET A 51 12.60 13.93 -12.76
N GLU A 52 13.30 14.33 -13.79
CA GLU A 52 13.59 15.76 -14.07
C GLU A 52 12.41 16.43 -14.78
N THR A 53 11.69 15.70 -15.62
CA THR A 53 10.55 16.16 -16.40
C THR A 53 9.24 15.55 -15.89
N LYS A 54 8.09 16.05 -16.35
CA LYS A 54 6.77 15.52 -16.02
C LYS A 54 6.63 14.06 -16.47
N THR A 55 7.20 13.73 -17.63
CA THR A 55 7.19 12.38 -18.21
C THR A 55 8.61 11.89 -18.41
N ARG A 56 8.83 10.60 -18.20
CA ARG A 56 10.10 9.94 -18.48
C ARG A 56 9.85 8.59 -19.14
N ASP A 57 10.41 8.42 -20.32
CA ASP A 57 10.28 7.22 -21.11
C ASP A 57 11.56 6.37 -21.01
N TYR A 58 11.41 5.08 -20.75
CA TYR A 58 12.49 4.11 -20.72
C TYR A 58 12.29 3.13 -21.86
N PRO A 59 13.23 3.07 -22.83
CA PRO A 59 13.18 2.03 -23.85
C PRO A 59 13.44 0.66 -23.23
N LYS A 60 12.70 -0.35 -23.65
CA LYS A 60 12.92 -1.74 -23.26
C LYS A 60 12.96 -2.66 -24.46
N ILE A 61 13.70 -3.75 -24.36
CA ILE A 61 13.73 -4.81 -25.35
C ILE A 61 12.75 -5.91 -24.90
N LEU A 62 11.75 -6.18 -25.73
CA LEU A 62 10.73 -7.19 -25.45
C LEU A 62 11.17 -8.61 -25.82
N GLY A 63 12.25 -8.77 -26.57
CA GLY A 63 12.74 -10.03 -27.08
C GLY A 63 12.59 -10.11 -28.60
N GLY A 64 12.47 -11.31 -29.15
CA GLY A 64 12.31 -11.53 -30.59
C GLY A 64 13.53 -12.15 -31.26
N THR A 65 14.74 -11.85 -30.79
CA THR A 65 15.96 -12.48 -31.32
C THR A 65 16.02 -13.95 -30.96
N LYS A 66 16.19 -14.78 -31.96
CA LYS A 66 16.37 -16.24 -31.81
C LYS A 66 17.69 -16.67 -32.40
N VAL A 67 18.33 -17.64 -31.76
CA VAL A 67 19.51 -18.28 -32.28
C VAL A 67 19.07 -19.56 -32.99
N TYR A 68 19.53 -19.75 -34.22
CA TYR A 68 19.23 -20.93 -35.01
C TYR A 68 20.51 -21.77 -35.20
N TYR A 69 20.34 -23.06 -35.20
CA TYR A 69 21.39 -23.97 -35.58
C TYR A 69 21.53 -24.00 -37.11
N GLN A 70 22.76 -23.87 -37.61
CA GLN A 70 23.07 -23.93 -39.03
C GLN A 70 23.70 -25.30 -39.33
N PRO A 71 22.92 -26.25 -39.88
CA PRO A 71 23.40 -27.62 -40.09
C PRO A 71 24.29 -27.78 -41.33
N VAL A 72 24.21 -26.83 -42.26
CA VAL A 72 24.94 -26.92 -43.53
C VAL A 72 25.92 -25.77 -43.65
N GLU A 73 27.16 -26.05 -43.92
CA GLU A 73 28.21 -25.05 -44.16
C GLU A 73 27.92 -24.26 -45.44
N GLY A 74 27.98 -22.92 -45.35
CA GLY A 74 27.71 -22.03 -46.49
C GLY A 74 26.24 -21.76 -46.78
N ALA A 75 25.30 -22.35 -46.03
CA ALA A 75 23.88 -22.00 -46.15
C ALA A 75 23.58 -20.59 -45.56
N GLU A 76 22.60 -19.91 -46.13
CA GLU A 76 22.17 -18.59 -45.66
C GLU A 76 21.58 -18.69 -44.24
N GLY A 77 22.05 -17.82 -43.31
CA GLY A 77 21.55 -17.74 -41.95
C GLY A 77 20.16 -17.10 -41.88
N VAL A 78 19.35 -17.55 -40.92
CA VAL A 78 18.02 -16.97 -40.69
C VAL A 78 18.17 -15.57 -40.05
N THR A 79 17.63 -14.57 -40.73
CA THR A 79 17.61 -13.18 -40.20
C THR A 79 16.67 -13.10 -39.00
N THR A 80 17.14 -12.54 -37.89
CA THR A 80 16.38 -12.32 -36.69
C THR A 80 16.36 -10.85 -36.32
N GLY A 81 15.22 -10.38 -35.82
CA GLY A 81 15.04 -9.02 -35.29
C GLY A 81 14.75 -9.03 -33.80
N PHE A 82 14.66 -7.86 -33.19
CA PHE A 82 14.20 -7.71 -31.82
C PHE A 82 13.06 -6.70 -31.77
N ASN A 83 12.11 -6.94 -30.86
CA ASN A 83 11.00 -6.07 -30.59
C ASN A 83 11.37 -5.11 -29.47
N THR A 84 10.98 -3.85 -29.62
CA THR A 84 11.19 -2.79 -28.63
C THR A 84 9.86 -2.34 -28.05
N GLY A 85 9.89 -1.82 -26.84
CA GLY A 85 8.75 -1.18 -26.18
C GLY A 85 9.24 0.00 -25.34
N THR A 86 8.33 0.76 -24.81
CA THR A 86 8.62 1.86 -23.90
C THR A 86 7.87 1.70 -22.60
N ILE A 87 8.50 2.07 -21.49
CA ILE A 87 7.88 2.20 -20.19
C ILE A 87 7.79 3.70 -19.94
N ARG A 88 6.58 4.20 -19.72
CA ARG A 88 6.33 5.61 -19.44
C ARG A 88 6.01 5.81 -17.98
N LEU A 89 6.69 6.75 -17.34
CA LEU A 89 6.35 7.32 -16.05
C LEU A 89 5.82 8.74 -16.28
N GLU A 90 4.65 9.05 -15.71
CA GLU A 90 4.01 10.35 -15.79
C GLU A 90 3.67 10.86 -14.37
N ALA A 91 4.49 11.80 -13.85
CA ALA A 91 4.34 12.29 -12.49
C ALA A 91 2.99 12.98 -12.25
N LYS A 92 2.17 12.38 -11.43
CA LYS A 92 0.89 12.88 -10.95
C LYS A 92 1.04 13.47 -9.54
N LYS A 93 0.02 14.17 -9.04
CA LYS A 93 0.10 14.93 -7.79
C LYS A 93 -0.79 14.33 -6.73
N PHE A 94 -0.21 13.92 -5.62
CA PHE A 94 -0.91 13.76 -4.36
C PHE A 94 -1.04 15.13 -3.65
N MET A 95 -2.16 15.38 -3.01
CA MET A 95 -2.40 16.58 -2.24
C MET A 95 -3.42 16.33 -1.14
N ALA A 96 -3.07 16.71 0.09
CA ALA A 96 -4.02 16.85 1.17
C ALA A 96 -3.99 18.30 1.70
N ARG A 97 -5.13 18.75 2.20
CA ARG A 97 -5.32 20.09 2.75
C ARG A 97 -6.10 20.01 4.06
N MET A 98 -5.66 20.76 5.05
CA MET A 98 -6.34 20.93 6.33
C MET A 98 -6.35 22.41 6.69
N ASN A 99 -7.45 22.89 7.21
CA ASN A 99 -7.57 24.23 7.80
C ASN A 99 -7.69 24.07 9.32
N ALA A 100 -6.97 24.89 10.06
CA ALA A 100 -7.08 25.01 11.50
C ALA A 100 -7.36 26.47 11.84
N THR A 101 -8.29 26.75 12.74
CA THR A 101 -8.53 28.10 13.21
C THR A 101 -7.38 28.58 14.10
N GLU A 102 -7.10 29.85 14.10
CA GLU A 102 -5.99 30.40 14.89
C GLU A 102 -6.25 30.22 16.40
N GLU A 103 -7.50 30.33 16.84
CA GLU A 103 -7.94 30.04 18.22
C GLU A 103 -7.55 28.61 18.66
N VAL A 104 -7.78 27.60 17.83
CA VAL A 104 -7.40 26.21 18.15
C VAL A 104 -5.89 26.03 18.23
N LEU A 105 -5.13 26.78 17.45
CA LEU A 105 -3.66 26.72 17.48
C LEU A 105 -3.07 27.41 18.71
N GLU A 106 -3.73 28.47 19.20
CA GLU A 106 -3.31 29.23 20.39
C GLU A 106 -3.71 28.53 21.68
N ASP A 107 -4.95 28.01 21.75
CA ASP A 107 -5.51 27.43 22.98
C ASP A 107 -5.09 25.95 23.17
N ALA A 108 -4.48 25.32 22.18
CA ALA A 108 -4.05 23.94 22.28
C ALA A 108 -2.90 23.75 23.29
N GLN A 109 -3.08 22.81 24.22
CA GLN A 109 -2.03 22.44 25.20
C GLN A 109 -0.80 21.78 24.60
N SER A 110 -0.88 21.30 23.37
CA SER A 110 0.19 20.61 22.64
C SER A 110 0.51 21.37 21.35
N ASP A 111 1.72 21.18 20.82
CA ASP A 111 2.11 21.76 19.55
C ASP A 111 1.31 21.13 18.38
N MET A 112 0.13 21.71 18.13
CA MET A 112 -0.79 21.27 17.06
C MET A 112 -0.14 21.35 15.69
N GLN A 113 0.80 22.25 15.46
CA GLN A 113 1.46 22.38 14.16
C GLN A 113 2.34 21.15 13.86
N THR A 114 3.06 20.66 14.85
CA THR A 114 3.87 19.45 14.72
C THR A 114 2.98 18.22 14.53
N ILE A 115 1.91 18.09 15.31
CA ILE A 115 0.94 16.99 15.18
C ILE A 115 0.32 16.95 13.77
N ILE A 116 -0.10 18.10 13.23
CA ILE A 116 -0.66 18.19 11.87
C ILE A 116 0.35 17.75 10.83
N LYS A 117 1.62 18.16 10.96
CA LYS A 117 2.69 17.76 10.01
C LYS A 117 2.96 16.26 10.05
N ASP A 118 3.05 15.69 11.23
CA ASP A 118 3.28 14.25 11.42
C ASP A 118 2.10 13.42 10.91
N HIS A 119 0.87 13.87 11.20
CA HIS A 119 -0.33 13.22 10.70
C HIS A 119 -0.39 13.27 9.15
N PHE A 120 -0.05 14.38 8.54
CA PHE A 120 0.03 14.48 7.08
C PHE A 120 1.07 13.55 6.49
N ALA A 121 2.24 13.43 7.11
CA ALA A 121 3.30 12.55 6.62
C ALA A 121 2.88 11.08 6.65
N THR A 122 2.27 10.65 7.76
CA THR A 122 1.78 9.27 7.91
C THR A 122 0.62 8.97 6.97
N THR A 123 -0.33 9.88 6.85
CA THR A 123 -1.49 9.72 5.94
C THR A 123 -1.06 9.68 4.47
N LEU A 124 -0.07 10.49 4.08
CA LEU A 124 0.45 10.47 2.73
C LEU A 124 1.15 9.14 2.42
N ALA A 125 1.99 8.65 3.35
CA ALA A 125 2.67 7.36 3.21
C ALA A 125 1.67 6.19 3.06
N ALA A 126 0.59 6.21 3.85
CA ALA A 126 -0.51 5.26 3.77
C ALA A 126 -1.22 5.31 2.41
N ALA A 127 -1.56 6.51 1.93
CA ALA A 127 -2.21 6.70 0.63
C ALA A 127 -1.34 6.27 -0.55
N GLU A 128 -0.02 6.48 -0.47
CA GLU A 128 0.92 5.98 -1.48
C GLU A 128 0.97 4.46 -1.52
N GLU A 129 1.06 3.82 -0.36
CA GLU A 129 1.12 2.36 -0.27
C GLU A 129 -0.16 1.73 -0.79
N GLU A 130 -1.33 2.23 -0.38
CA GLU A 130 -2.62 1.78 -0.88
C GLU A 130 -2.72 1.95 -2.39
N ALA A 131 -2.34 3.12 -2.93
CA ALA A 131 -2.37 3.35 -4.37
C ALA A 131 -1.41 2.40 -5.14
N MET A 132 -0.21 2.13 -4.60
CA MET A 132 0.74 1.20 -5.23
C MET A 132 0.26 -0.24 -5.24
N ILE A 133 -0.56 -0.67 -4.28
CA ILE A 133 -1.10 -2.04 -4.23
C ILE A 133 -2.38 -2.14 -5.04
N VAL A 134 -3.39 -1.32 -4.73
CA VAL A 134 -4.79 -1.48 -5.20
C VAL A 134 -5.14 -0.53 -6.34
N GLY A 135 -4.34 0.52 -6.58
CA GLY A 135 -4.66 1.58 -7.53
C GLY A 135 -5.22 1.08 -8.87
N ASN A 136 -6.23 1.78 -9.40
CA ASN A 136 -6.86 1.45 -10.68
C ASN A 136 -7.43 2.70 -11.37
N THR A 137 -6.75 3.16 -12.39
CA THR A 137 -7.17 4.36 -13.17
C THR A 137 -8.41 4.13 -14.03
N ALA A 138 -8.76 2.88 -14.31
CA ALA A 138 -9.94 2.50 -15.10
C ALA A 138 -11.20 2.31 -14.25
N HIS A 139 -11.07 2.38 -12.92
CA HIS A 139 -12.22 2.27 -12.03
C HIS A 139 -13.17 3.45 -12.24
N THR A 140 -14.47 3.16 -12.34
CA THR A 140 -15.49 4.22 -12.48
C THR A 140 -15.73 4.87 -11.12
N PRO A 141 -15.32 6.13 -10.91
CA PRO A 141 -15.54 6.79 -9.64
C PRO A 141 -17.00 7.18 -9.46
N VAL A 142 -17.49 7.09 -8.23
CA VAL A 142 -18.78 7.62 -7.83
C VAL A 142 -18.64 9.10 -7.53
N THR A 143 -19.56 9.92 -8.05
CA THR A 143 -19.62 11.34 -7.69
C THR A 143 -20.26 11.48 -6.32
N VAL A 144 -19.45 11.72 -5.30
CA VAL A 144 -19.93 11.88 -3.92
C VAL A 144 -19.51 13.26 -3.42
N THR A 145 -20.39 13.88 -2.66
CA THR A 145 -20.02 15.07 -1.88
C THR A 145 -19.05 14.65 -0.78
N GLU A 146 -18.00 15.44 -0.52
CA GLU A 146 -16.90 15.11 0.41
C GLU A 146 -17.37 14.66 1.80
N ALA A 147 -18.55 15.14 2.24
CA ALA A 147 -19.14 14.79 3.54
C ALA A 147 -19.77 13.38 3.63
N SER A 148 -20.00 12.69 2.51
CA SER A 148 -20.66 11.38 2.47
C SER A 148 -19.79 10.27 1.86
N ALA A 149 -18.49 10.52 1.68
CA ALA A 149 -17.56 9.55 1.14
C ALA A 149 -17.36 8.39 2.13
N SER A 150 -17.86 7.21 1.80
CA SER A 150 -17.55 5.98 2.53
C SER A 150 -16.17 5.48 2.12
N SER A 151 -15.41 4.93 3.08
CA SER A 151 -14.07 4.38 2.85
C SER A 151 -14.02 3.24 1.81
N SER A 152 -15.15 2.60 1.54
CA SER A 152 -15.27 1.51 0.55
C SER A 152 -15.63 2.00 -0.85
N THR A 153 -15.95 3.30 -1.03
CA THR A 153 -16.43 3.84 -2.30
C THR A 153 -15.36 4.74 -2.92
N TRP A 154 -15.00 4.47 -4.17
CA TRP A 154 -14.05 5.30 -4.92
C TRP A 154 -14.79 6.51 -5.49
N PHE A 155 -14.27 7.70 -5.25
CA PHE A 155 -14.83 8.97 -5.75
C PHE A 155 -13.80 9.72 -6.61
N ASN A 156 -14.23 10.74 -7.34
CA ASN A 156 -13.43 11.43 -8.37
C ASN A 156 -12.05 11.92 -7.93
N LYS A 157 -11.81 12.12 -6.63
CA LYS A 157 -10.55 12.60 -6.08
C LYS A 157 -9.81 11.54 -5.26
N ASP A 158 -10.24 10.29 -5.35
CA ASP A 158 -9.64 9.19 -4.62
C ASP A 158 -8.18 8.99 -5.05
N HIS A 159 -7.27 8.84 -4.07
CA HIS A 159 -5.85 8.61 -4.33
C HIS A 159 -5.59 7.30 -5.08
N ARG A 160 -6.47 6.30 -4.99
CA ARG A 160 -6.38 5.03 -5.71
C ARG A 160 -6.58 5.15 -7.23
N LEU A 161 -7.13 6.27 -7.71
CA LEU A 161 -7.31 6.54 -9.14
C LEU A 161 -6.06 7.13 -9.81
N ILE A 162 -4.99 7.40 -9.05
CA ILE A 162 -3.85 8.15 -9.56
C ILE A 162 -3.00 7.35 -10.55
N PHE A 163 -2.76 6.06 -10.30
CA PHE A 163 -2.06 5.13 -11.19
C PHE A 163 -2.55 3.70 -10.98
N ASN A 164 -2.13 2.78 -11.83
CA ASN A 164 -2.46 1.36 -11.69
C ASN A 164 -1.48 0.70 -10.70
N GLY A 165 -2.02 0.12 -9.63
CA GLY A 165 -1.29 -0.61 -8.61
C GLY A 165 -0.92 -2.02 -9.04
N LEU A 166 -0.19 -2.73 -8.18
CA LEU A 166 0.30 -4.07 -8.44
C LEU A 166 -0.81 -5.08 -8.71
N LEU A 167 -1.92 -5.05 -7.95
CA LEU A 167 -3.06 -5.94 -8.15
C LEU A 167 -3.71 -5.73 -9.52
N THR A 168 -3.92 -4.48 -9.92
CA THR A 168 -4.49 -4.14 -11.22
C THR A 168 -3.56 -4.55 -12.36
N LEU A 169 -2.27 -4.21 -12.26
CA LEU A 169 -1.28 -4.55 -13.28
C LEU A 169 -1.05 -6.06 -13.40
N ALA A 170 -1.16 -6.81 -12.30
CA ALA A 170 -1.07 -8.26 -12.30
C ALA A 170 -2.34 -8.93 -12.82
N GLY A 171 -3.51 -8.32 -12.59
CA GLY A 171 -4.80 -8.81 -13.09
C GLY A 171 -5.04 -8.57 -14.56
N ASP A 172 -4.47 -7.51 -15.13
CA ASP A 172 -4.64 -7.06 -16.52
C ASP A 172 -3.75 -7.84 -17.53
N ILE A 173 -3.20 -8.96 -17.13
CA ILE A 173 -2.34 -9.80 -17.97
C ILE A 173 -3.21 -10.75 -18.82
N SER A 174 -4.17 -10.22 -19.56
CA SER A 174 -4.92 -11.00 -20.52
C SER A 174 -4.30 -10.88 -21.93
N GLY A 175 -3.51 -11.87 -22.32
CA GLY A 175 -3.27 -12.21 -23.72
C GLY A 175 -2.25 -11.42 -24.51
N SER A 176 -1.53 -10.46 -23.96
CA SER A 176 -0.49 -9.70 -24.68
C SER A 176 0.82 -9.66 -23.91
N LEU A 177 1.36 -10.81 -23.62
CA LEU A 177 2.66 -10.87 -22.99
C LEU A 177 3.73 -10.95 -24.07
N GLU A 178 4.60 -10.03 -24.01
CA GLU A 178 5.96 -9.94 -24.51
C GLU A 178 6.58 -11.29 -24.94
N ASN A 179 6.03 -11.94 -25.99
CA ASN A 179 6.44 -13.26 -26.50
C ASN A 179 6.34 -14.42 -25.49
N ASP A 180 5.58 -14.28 -24.41
CA ASP A 180 5.35 -15.37 -23.46
C ASP A 180 3.97 -15.99 -23.75
N THR A 181 3.96 -17.23 -24.19
CA THR A 181 2.73 -17.99 -24.54
C THR A 181 1.98 -18.49 -23.31
N ARG A 182 2.44 -18.17 -22.10
CA ARG A 182 1.78 -18.60 -20.88
C ARG A 182 0.51 -17.79 -20.65
N ALA A 183 -0.58 -18.48 -20.41
CA ALA A 183 -1.81 -17.90 -19.91
C ALA A 183 -1.52 -17.13 -18.62
N ALA A 184 -2.26 -16.04 -18.38
CA ALA A 184 -2.16 -15.11 -17.25
C ALA A 184 -1.34 -15.58 -16.03
N ASN A 185 -0.38 -14.77 -15.57
CA ASN A 185 0.38 -15.04 -14.35
C ASN A 185 -0.52 -14.91 -13.11
N ARG A 186 -1.50 -15.79 -13.00
CA ARG A 186 -2.48 -15.79 -11.92
C ARG A 186 -2.55 -17.17 -11.29
N VAL A 187 -2.73 -17.22 -9.99
CA VAL A 187 -2.97 -18.43 -9.20
C VAL A 187 -4.31 -18.30 -8.54
N ASP A 188 -5.20 -19.24 -8.81
CA ASP A 188 -6.49 -19.36 -8.13
C ASP A 188 -6.32 -20.23 -6.88
N ALA A 189 -6.64 -19.68 -5.73
CA ALA A 189 -6.63 -20.41 -4.47
C ALA A 189 -7.94 -21.19 -4.23
N ALA A 190 -8.95 -21.00 -5.10
CA ALA A 190 -10.23 -21.70 -5.06
C ALA A 190 -10.94 -21.63 -3.69
N GLY A 191 -10.84 -20.49 -3.00
CA GLY A 191 -11.42 -20.31 -1.66
C GLY A 191 -10.62 -20.97 -0.54
N GLY A 192 -9.42 -21.44 -0.81
CA GLY A 192 -8.54 -22.06 0.18
C GLY A 192 -7.61 -21.07 0.88
N ASP A 193 -7.07 -21.50 2.02
CA ASP A 193 -6.11 -20.76 2.81
C ASP A 193 -4.82 -20.51 2.03
N MET A 194 -4.17 -19.36 2.31
CA MET A 194 -2.84 -19.10 1.78
C MET A 194 -1.85 -20.14 2.31
N SER A 195 -1.22 -20.88 1.41
CA SER A 195 -0.30 -21.97 1.74
C SER A 195 1.02 -21.85 0.99
N THR A 196 2.03 -22.57 1.49
CA THR A 196 3.33 -22.72 0.81
C THR A 196 3.21 -23.32 -0.58
N ALA A 197 2.17 -24.11 -0.85
CA ALA A 197 1.90 -24.69 -2.16
C ALA A 197 1.47 -23.62 -3.16
N ILE A 198 0.56 -22.71 -2.78
CA ILE A 198 0.11 -21.59 -3.58
C ILE A 198 1.27 -20.63 -3.86
N ALA A 199 2.06 -20.29 -2.83
CA ALA A 199 3.24 -19.45 -3.00
C ALA A 199 4.24 -20.05 -4.01
N ARG A 200 4.47 -21.37 -3.96
CA ARG A 200 5.35 -22.07 -4.91
C ARG A 200 4.78 -22.07 -6.33
N GLN A 201 3.47 -22.22 -6.48
CA GLN A 201 2.82 -22.10 -7.77
C GLN A 201 2.96 -20.70 -8.36
N ALA A 202 2.82 -19.65 -7.53
CA ALA A 202 3.06 -18.27 -7.92
C ALA A 202 4.51 -18.06 -8.40
N MET A 203 5.51 -18.60 -7.67
CA MET A 203 6.92 -18.58 -8.12
C MET A 203 7.11 -19.28 -9.45
N PHE A 204 6.46 -20.42 -9.65
CA PHE A 204 6.54 -21.16 -10.91
C PHE A 204 5.94 -20.36 -12.08
N ASN A 205 4.81 -19.69 -11.86
CA ASN A 205 4.15 -18.86 -12.87
C ASN A 205 5.00 -17.66 -13.30
N LEU A 206 5.87 -17.13 -12.43
CA LEU A 206 6.83 -16.07 -12.80
C LEU A 206 7.92 -16.56 -13.80
N GLY A 207 8.09 -17.85 -14.00
CA GLY A 207 9.02 -18.45 -14.95
C GLY A 207 10.45 -17.98 -14.77
N LYS A 208 11.02 -17.29 -15.79
CA LYS A 208 12.39 -16.79 -15.74
C LYS A 208 12.68 -15.84 -14.59
N TYR A 209 11.67 -15.06 -14.16
CA TYR A 209 11.77 -14.12 -13.04
C TYR A 209 11.65 -14.79 -11.68
N GLY A 210 11.03 -15.97 -11.60
CA GLY A 210 10.93 -16.79 -10.38
C GLY A 210 12.20 -17.58 -10.04
N ARG A 211 13.22 -17.56 -10.92
CA ARG A 211 14.44 -18.39 -10.77
C ARG A 211 15.28 -17.99 -9.55
N VAL A 212 15.35 -16.69 -9.23
CA VAL A 212 16.14 -16.16 -8.11
C VAL A 212 15.22 -15.81 -6.96
N MET A 213 15.08 -16.72 -6.00
CA MET A 213 14.14 -16.56 -4.88
C MET A 213 14.45 -15.36 -3.97
N ASN A 214 15.72 -14.96 -3.84
CA ASN A 214 16.13 -13.83 -2.99
C ASN A 214 15.58 -12.48 -3.47
N ASP A 215 15.28 -12.39 -4.76
CA ASP A 215 14.78 -11.16 -5.38
C ASP A 215 13.26 -11.12 -5.47
N LEU A 216 12.59 -12.15 -4.92
CA LEU A 216 11.14 -12.21 -4.90
C LEU A 216 10.58 -11.55 -3.63
N ILE A 217 9.48 -10.85 -3.83
CA ILE A 217 8.67 -10.26 -2.78
C ILE A 217 7.25 -10.78 -2.93
N LEU A 218 6.69 -11.26 -1.83
CA LEU A 218 5.29 -11.65 -1.70
C LEU A 218 4.58 -10.63 -0.81
N ILE A 219 3.56 -9.97 -1.34
CA ILE A 219 2.74 -8.99 -0.62
C ILE A 219 1.41 -9.65 -0.32
N LEU A 220 1.03 -9.67 0.94
CA LEU A 220 -0.20 -10.29 1.45
C LEU A 220 -0.92 -9.34 2.40
N ASN A 221 -2.20 -9.58 2.54
CA ASN A 221 -3.01 -9.05 3.63
C ASN A 221 -2.65 -9.75 4.96
N PRO A 222 -2.81 -9.11 6.14
CA PRO A 222 -2.54 -9.71 7.45
C PRO A 222 -3.23 -11.05 7.70
N TRP A 223 -4.47 -11.22 7.24
CA TRP A 223 -5.20 -12.47 7.35
C TRP A 223 -4.52 -13.61 6.59
N SER A 224 -4.24 -13.39 5.30
CA SER A 224 -3.56 -14.39 4.46
C SER A 224 -2.13 -14.67 4.91
N ALA A 225 -1.46 -13.68 5.51
CA ALA A 225 -0.14 -13.88 6.10
C ALA A 225 -0.21 -14.81 7.33
N ASN A 226 -1.23 -14.66 8.18
CA ASN A 226 -1.45 -15.57 9.30
C ASN A 226 -1.77 -17.00 8.84
N GLN A 227 -2.63 -17.15 7.81
CA GLN A 227 -2.89 -18.47 7.21
C GLN A 227 -1.59 -19.13 6.72
N LEU A 228 -0.70 -18.34 6.11
CA LEU A 228 0.60 -18.88 5.66
C LEU A 228 1.49 -19.30 6.84
N MET A 229 1.42 -18.62 7.98
CA MET A 229 2.13 -19.01 9.20
C MET A 229 1.62 -20.35 9.75
N ASP A 230 0.35 -20.61 9.63
CA ASP A 230 -0.31 -21.83 10.11
C ASP A 230 -0.13 -23.03 9.17
N ASP A 231 0.52 -22.85 7.98
CA ASP A 231 0.79 -23.98 7.08
C ASP A 231 1.63 -25.05 7.80
N ALA A 232 1.11 -26.26 7.82
CA ALA A 232 1.73 -27.42 8.47
C ALA A 232 3.19 -27.69 8.06
N LYS A 233 3.65 -27.13 6.94
CA LYS A 233 5.05 -27.24 6.49
C LYS A 233 5.98 -26.24 7.19
N LEU A 234 5.45 -25.15 7.73
CA LEU A 234 6.21 -24.09 8.38
C LEU A 234 6.13 -24.19 9.90
N VAL A 235 4.98 -24.66 10.44
CA VAL A 235 4.71 -24.69 11.87
C VAL A 235 5.58 -25.69 12.62
N THR A 236 5.84 -26.87 12.03
CA THR A 236 6.47 -27.97 12.77
C THR A 236 8.00 -27.89 12.78
N LEU A 237 8.57 -28.00 13.97
CA LEU A 237 10.02 -28.10 14.21
C LEU A 237 10.66 -29.26 13.44
N GLU A 238 9.94 -30.38 13.33
CA GLU A 238 10.37 -31.59 12.66
C GLU A 238 10.66 -31.35 11.17
N LYS A 239 9.86 -30.45 10.53
CA LYS A 239 10.01 -30.14 9.11
C LYS A 239 10.89 -28.93 8.82
N TYR A 240 10.93 -27.96 9.72
CA TYR A 240 11.60 -26.65 9.48
C TYR A 240 12.78 -26.38 10.41
N GLY A 241 12.99 -27.23 11.43
CA GLY A 241 14.09 -27.09 12.41
C GLY A 241 13.90 -25.87 13.33
N PRO A 242 15.01 -25.32 13.88
CA PRO A 242 14.96 -24.22 14.85
C PRO A 242 14.41 -22.90 14.26
N LYS A 243 14.14 -22.83 12.97
CA LYS A 243 13.51 -21.69 12.28
C LYS A 243 12.00 -21.86 12.09
N ALA A 244 11.38 -22.86 12.72
CA ALA A 244 9.94 -23.03 12.69
C ALA A 244 9.23 -21.80 13.28
N THR A 245 8.17 -21.34 12.65
CA THR A 245 7.39 -20.15 13.06
C THR A 245 6.86 -20.25 14.48
N ILE A 246 6.56 -21.45 14.96
CA ILE A 246 6.10 -21.70 16.33
C ILE A 246 7.11 -21.25 17.40
N PHE A 247 8.40 -21.17 17.06
CA PHE A 247 9.44 -20.76 18.00
C PHE A 247 9.89 -19.31 17.78
N THR A 248 9.95 -18.85 16.55
CA THR A 248 10.50 -17.52 16.24
C THR A 248 9.45 -16.42 16.32
N GLY A 249 8.19 -16.74 16.06
CA GLY A 249 7.12 -15.74 15.94
C GLY A 249 7.36 -14.72 14.81
N GLU A 250 8.48 -14.84 14.11
CA GLU A 250 8.86 -13.95 13.02
C GLU A 250 8.63 -14.64 11.66
N PHE A 251 7.86 -13.99 10.81
CA PHE A 251 7.63 -14.43 9.45
C PHE A 251 8.12 -13.36 8.46
N GLY A 252 9.42 -13.29 8.28
CA GLY A 252 10.02 -12.34 7.35
C GLY A 252 10.39 -12.92 5.99
N LYS A 253 10.62 -14.24 5.88
CA LYS A 253 11.10 -14.86 4.63
C LYS A 253 10.58 -16.28 4.45
N LEU A 254 9.83 -16.48 3.38
CA LEU A 254 9.40 -17.82 2.94
C LEU A 254 10.60 -18.58 2.34
N TYR A 255 10.77 -19.86 2.71
CA TYR A 255 11.94 -20.68 2.34
C TYR A 255 13.30 -20.05 2.71
N GLY A 256 13.33 -19.10 3.67
CA GLY A 256 14.53 -18.37 4.05
C GLY A 256 15.05 -17.37 3.01
N LYS A 257 14.34 -17.16 1.92
CA LYS A 257 14.78 -16.35 0.76
C LYS A 257 13.76 -15.33 0.29
N VAL A 258 12.50 -15.73 0.04
CA VAL A 258 11.44 -14.83 -0.45
C VAL A 258 11.00 -13.90 0.67
N SER A 259 11.10 -12.60 0.49
CA SER A 259 10.61 -11.61 1.45
C SER A 259 9.10 -11.54 1.42
N VAL A 260 8.45 -11.65 2.58
CA VAL A 260 7.00 -11.48 2.72
C VAL A 260 6.75 -10.11 3.34
N ILE A 261 5.95 -9.30 2.67
CA ILE A 261 5.48 -8.01 3.15
C ILE A 261 4.01 -8.15 3.51
N ASN A 262 3.70 -7.84 4.75
CA ASN A 262 2.34 -7.81 5.26
C ASN A 262 1.84 -6.37 5.16
N SER A 263 0.81 -6.11 4.36
CA SER A 263 0.22 -4.79 4.21
C SER A 263 -1.28 -4.84 4.43
N ALA A 264 -1.77 -3.97 5.32
CA ALA A 264 -3.19 -3.82 5.60
C ALA A 264 -3.99 -3.30 4.38
N TYR A 265 -3.30 -2.70 3.41
CA TYR A 265 -3.93 -2.16 2.20
C TYR A 265 -4.08 -3.19 1.07
N CYS A 266 -3.53 -4.39 1.24
CA CYS A 266 -3.78 -5.47 0.29
C CYS A 266 -5.23 -5.95 0.45
N THR A 267 -5.98 -5.98 -0.66
CA THR A 267 -7.38 -6.42 -0.67
C THR A 267 -7.50 -7.84 -0.14
N ASP A 268 -8.52 -8.10 0.69
CA ASP A 268 -8.83 -9.42 1.21
C ASP A 268 -9.05 -10.41 0.07
N GLY A 269 -8.57 -11.63 0.25
CA GLY A 269 -8.64 -12.67 -0.76
C GLY A 269 -7.63 -12.54 -1.91
N TYR A 270 -6.74 -11.55 -1.86
CA TYR A 270 -5.72 -11.31 -2.87
C TYR A 270 -4.31 -11.29 -2.29
N GLY A 271 -3.34 -11.59 -3.16
CA GLY A 271 -1.92 -11.43 -2.91
C GLY A 271 -1.17 -11.17 -4.22
N VAL A 272 0.02 -10.60 -4.13
CA VAL A 272 0.87 -10.35 -5.29
C VAL A 272 2.29 -10.83 -5.02
N MET A 273 2.82 -11.59 -5.96
CA MET A 273 4.24 -11.93 -5.99
C MET A 273 4.92 -11.19 -7.12
N THR A 274 6.04 -10.54 -6.83
CA THR A 274 6.81 -9.77 -7.81
C THR A 274 8.31 -9.93 -7.60
N HIS A 275 9.07 -9.68 -8.68
CA HIS A 275 10.53 -9.54 -8.59
C HIS A 275 10.87 -8.14 -8.09
N ARG A 276 11.76 -8.01 -7.09
CA ARG A 276 12.13 -6.73 -6.43
C ARG A 276 12.53 -5.62 -7.40
N GLY A 277 13.26 -5.94 -8.45
CA GLY A 277 13.70 -4.97 -9.44
C GLY A 277 12.66 -4.59 -10.50
N ASN A 278 11.45 -5.18 -10.46
CA ASN A 278 10.44 -4.98 -11.49
C ASN A 278 9.59 -3.72 -11.27
N PRO A 279 9.03 -3.44 -10.07
CA PRO A 279 8.32 -2.20 -9.82
C PRO A 279 9.28 -0.99 -9.80
N MET A 280 8.81 0.12 -10.33
CA MET A 280 9.56 1.39 -10.37
C MET A 280 8.68 2.51 -9.83
N ILE A 281 9.24 3.26 -8.89
CA ILE A 281 8.66 4.48 -8.34
C ILE A 281 9.39 5.66 -8.99
N GLY A 282 8.65 6.54 -9.64
CA GLY A 282 9.18 7.75 -10.26
C GLY A 282 8.90 8.97 -9.40
N ASP A 283 9.91 9.51 -8.70
CA ASP A 283 9.77 10.71 -7.89
C ASP A 283 10.12 11.96 -8.70
N ARG A 284 9.14 12.80 -8.92
CA ARG A 284 9.34 14.12 -9.56
C ARG A 284 9.61 15.21 -8.53
N ARG A 285 8.90 15.17 -7.42
CA ARG A 285 9.03 16.13 -6.33
C ARG A 285 8.70 15.42 -5.01
N GLN A 286 9.65 15.45 -4.12
CA GLN A 286 9.48 14.96 -2.76
C GLN A 286 8.40 15.74 -2.01
N VAL A 287 7.97 15.19 -0.90
CA VAL A 287 6.97 15.77 0.00
C VAL A 287 7.28 17.21 0.34
N ARG A 288 6.29 18.08 0.17
CA ARG A 288 6.35 19.50 0.53
C ARG A 288 5.14 19.88 1.35
N ILE A 289 5.37 20.37 2.55
CA ILE A 289 4.34 20.98 3.39
C ILE A 289 4.45 22.50 3.22
N LYS A 290 3.33 23.14 2.94
CA LYS A 290 3.19 24.60 2.88
C LYS A 290 2.10 25.02 3.85
N GLN A 291 2.28 26.19 4.45
CA GLN A 291 1.28 26.85 5.28
C GLN A 291 1.00 28.24 4.71
N ALA A 292 -0.23 28.68 4.87
CA ALA A 292 -0.65 30.02 4.49
C ALA A 292 -1.77 30.46 5.43
N ASP A 293 -1.74 31.74 5.82
CA ASP A 293 -2.79 32.34 6.63
C ASP A 293 -3.93 32.79 5.71
N TRP A 294 -5.15 32.44 6.07
CA TRP A 294 -6.37 32.84 5.35
C TRP A 294 -7.12 33.88 6.17
N ILE A 295 -6.80 35.15 5.91
CA ILE A 295 -7.21 36.30 6.70
C ILE A 295 -8.75 36.47 6.77
N GLN A 296 -9.48 35.98 5.78
CA GLN A 296 -10.95 36.12 5.73
C GLN A 296 -11.67 35.33 6.81
N ASP A 297 -11.14 34.16 7.17
CA ASP A 297 -11.79 33.22 8.08
C ASP A 297 -10.94 32.96 9.35
N ASP A 298 -9.91 33.78 9.57
CA ASP A 298 -8.95 33.61 10.66
C ASP A 298 -8.46 32.18 10.83
N THR A 299 -8.09 31.57 9.68
CA THR A 299 -7.66 30.17 9.63
C THR A 299 -6.27 30.05 9.03
N LYS A 300 -5.51 29.11 9.55
CA LYS A 300 -4.23 28.69 8.98
C LYS A 300 -4.41 27.43 8.14
N MET A 301 -4.10 27.53 6.87
CA MET A 301 -4.21 26.43 5.92
C MET A 301 -2.88 25.70 5.77
N TYR A 302 -2.90 24.40 5.97
CA TYR A 302 -1.78 23.49 5.75
C TYR A 302 -2.05 22.67 4.49
N VAL A 303 -1.07 22.60 3.60
CA VAL A 303 -1.16 21.82 2.36
C VAL A 303 0.08 20.98 2.20
N ILE A 304 -0.10 19.67 2.16
CA ILE A 304 0.94 18.71 1.79
C ILE A 304 0.80 18.35 0.32
N THR A 305 1.91 18.29 -0.39
CA THR A 305 1.93 17.90 -1.81
C THR A 305 3.15 17.09 -2.16
N GLU A 306 2.92 16.05 -2.96
CA GLU A 306 3.96 15.24 -3.58
C GLU A 306 3.65 15.01 -5.06
N ARG A 307 4.66 14.68 -5.85
CA ARG A 307 4.48 14.30 -7.25
C ARG A 307 5.31 13.08 -7.57
N MET A 308 4.62 11.98 -7.78
CA MET A 308 5.22 10.69 -8.11
C MET A 308 4.40 9.96 -9.18
N ASP A 309 4.94 8.86 -9.67
CA ASP A 309 4.27 7.87 -10.48
C ASP A 309 4.77 6.47 -10.13
N PHE A 310 3.99 5.47 -10.46
CA PHE A 310 4.29 4.07 -10.20
C PHE A 310 3.99 3.23 -11.44
N THR A 311 4.93 2.35 -11.81
CA THR A 311 4.73 1.40 -12.90
C THR A 311 5.61 0.16 -12.72
N VAL A 312 5.40 -0.85 -13.56
CA VAL A 312 6.22 -2.06 -13.60
C VAL A 312 6.95 -2.18 -14.93
N GLN A 313 8.18 -2.69 -14.90
CA GLN A 313 8.99 -2.86 -16.12
C GLN A 313 8.41 -3.97 -17.01
N TYR A 314 8.08 -5.11 -16.41
CA TYR A 314 7.54 -6.27 -17.11
C TYR A 314 6.32 -6.80 -16.34
N LYS A 315 5.17 -6.80 -17.00
CA LYS A 315 3.95 -7.40 -16.42
C LYS A 315 4.14 -8.90 -16.16
N SER A 316 4.94 -9.59 -16.98
CA SER A 316 5.28 -11.01 -16.82
C SER A 316 6.09 -11.34 -15.55
N ALA A 317 6.67 -10.34 -14.90
CA ALA A 317 7.35 -10.49 -13.62
C ALA A 317 6.45 -10.22 -12.40
N LEU A 318 5.13 -10.14 -12.62
CA LEU A 318 4.09 -10.11 -11.60
C LEU A 318 3.29 -11.40 -11.62
N CYS A 319 2.83 -11.86 -10.47
CA CYS A 319 1.87 -12.95 -10.33
C CYS A 319 0.83 -12.56 -9.30
N GLN A 320 -0.44 -12.55 -9.70
CA GLN A 320 -1.57 -12.34 -8.81
C GLN A 320 -2.03 -13.67 -8.21
N ILE A 321 -2.21 -13.71 -6.92
CA ILE A 321 -2.92 -14.77 -6.21
C ILE A 321 -4.32 -14.21 -5.92
N TYR A 322 -5.37 -14.97 -6.19
CA TYR A 322 -6.75 -14.52 -5.97
C TYR A 322 -7.62 -15.65 -5.45
N SER A 323 -8.83 -15.33 -5.03
CA SER A 323 -9.77 -16.28 -4.38
C SER A 323 -9.17 -16.96 -3.16
N LEU A 324 -8.36 -16.26 -2.37
CA LEU A 324 -7.96 -16.73 -1.05
C LEU A 324 -9.15 -16.66 -0.09
N ASP A 325 -9.14 -17.52 0.93
CA ASP A 325 -10.11 -17.43 2.01
C ASP A 325 -10.04 -16.05 2.68
N THR A 326 -11.22 -15.49 2.96
CA THR A 326 -11.37 -14.18 3.59
C THR A 326 -11.98 -14.35 4.97
N PRO A 327 -11.65 -13.46 5.93
CA PRO A 327 -12.27 -13.52 7.23
C PRO A 327 -13.78 -13.43 7.05
N SER A 328 -14.51 -14.46 7.54
CA SER A 328 -15.94 -14.37 7.60
C SER A 328 -16.29 -13.14 8.44
N THR A 329 -17.04 -12.20 7.87
CA THR A 329 -17.57 -11.07 8.64
C THR A 329 -18.27 -11.65 9.87
N MET A 330 -17.70 -11.41 11.04
CA MET A 330 -18.39 -11.71 12.28
C MET A 330 -19.68 -10.87 12.27
N SER A 331 -20.79 -11.55 12.01
CA SER A 331 -22.13 -10.98 12.02
C SER A 331 -22.56 -10.65 13.45
#